data_5b8222dd7df736dc34a3706e5ea56430
#
_entry.id   5b8222dd7df736dc34a3706e5ea56430
#
_cell.length_a   1.000
_cell.length_b   1.000
_cell.length_c   1.000
_cell.angle_alpha   90.00
_cell.angle_beta   90.00
_cell.angle_gamma   90.00
#
_symmetry.space_group_name_H-M   'P 1'
#
loop_
_entity.id
_entity.type
_entity.pdbx_description
1 polymer ?
#
loop_
_entity_poly.entity_id
_entity_poly.type
_entity_poly.pdbx_seq_one_letter_code
_entity_poly.pdbx_strand_id
1 'polypeptide(L)'
;MAIDNVTFVKAVANAASQEFKDRIGATTQGNIKKIGETIAAYPNAKNEFINVLTNQVSKQLFFNKVWENPYKMFNRGQLPYGKSIESIFVDIVKGKDRSRQTNATNLASDLLTRQTPNVKVEYYTENFQQQYPTTLSDEELKGAFRNANGLSEMTARILQAPLTGAEFDQFLMIKHALANLNCANVQIAKA
;
A
#
# COMPACT_ATOMS: atom_id res chain seq x y z
N MET A 1 -12.58 -17.45 10.89
CA MET A 1 -12.57 -18.36 12.06
C MET A 1 -11.72 -17.68 13.12
N ALA A 2 -12.31 -17.27 14.24
CA ALA A 2 -11.54 -16.63 15.31
C ALA A 2 -10.69 -17.69 16.02
N ILE A 3 -9.40 -17.43 16.16
CA ILE A 3 -8.46 -18.34 16.83
C ILE A 3 -8.44 -17.98 18.31
N ASP A 4 -8.66 -18.97 19.19
CA ASP A 4 -8.62 -18.80 20.64
C ASP A 4 -7.22 -18.34 21.10
N ASN A 5 -7.18 -17.43 22.07
CA ASN A 5 -5.94 -16.86 22.62
C ASN A 5 -4.93 -17.94 23.09
N VAL A 6 -5.41 -19.05 23.63
CA VAL A 6 -4.54 -20.16 24.08
C VAL A 6 -3.80 -20.78 22.89
N THR A 7 -4.53 -21.06 21.82
CA THR A 7 -3.96 -21.62 20.59
C THR A 7 -3.00 -20.63 19.95
N PHE A 8 -3.34 -19.34 19.98
CA PHE A 8 -2.54 -18.27 19.43
C PHE A 8 -1.21 -18.11 20.19
N VAL A 9 -1.25 -18.04 21.53
CA VAL A 9 -0.03 -17.92 22.35
C VAL A 9 0.83 -19.16 22.24
N LYS A 10 0.26 -20.36 22.13
CA LYS A 10 1.03 -21.61 21.87
C LYS A 10 1.76 -21.55 20.54
N ALA A 11 1.12 -21.07 19.47
CA ALA A 11 1.73 -20.92 18.18
C ALA A 11 2.92 -19.94 18.21
N VAL A 12 2.75 -18.78 18.88
CA VAL A 12 3.82 -17.81 19.09
C VAL A 12 4.95 -18.40 19.94
N ALA A 13 4.64 -19.07 21.05
CA ALA A 13 5.62 -19.71 21.91
C ALA A 13 6.44 -20.77 21.18
N ASN A 14 5.84 -21.55 20.29
CA ASN A 14 6.56 -22.54 19.51
C ASN A 14 7.63 -21.93 18.58
N ALA A 15 7.39 -20.74 18.09
CA ALA A 15 8.30 -20.00 17.21
C ALA A 15 9.26 -19.05 17.96
N ALA A 16 9.03 -18.82 19.26
CA ALA A 16 9.84 -17.96 20.12
C ALA A 16 11.04 -18.71 20.72
N SER A 17 11.95 -17.92 21.33
CA SER A 17 13.14 -18.45 22.00
C SER A 17 12.79 -19.35 23.20
N GLN A 18 13.78 -20.14 23.64
CA GLN A 18 13.61 -20.99 24.83
C GLN A 18 13.42 -20.13 26.10
N GLU A 19 14.11 -19.01 26.21
CA GLU A 19 13.96 -18.07 27.33
C GLU A 19 12.52 -17.55 27.44
N PHE A 20 11.88 -17.23 26.32
CA PHE A 20 10.49 -16.82 26.28
C PHE A 20 9.55 -17.93 26.78
N LYS A 21 9.78 -19.16 26.32
CA LYS A 21 8.99 -20.35 26.73
C LYS A 21 9.08 -20.60 28.22
N ASP A 22 10.28 -20.55 28.78
CA ASP A 22 10.55 -20.77 30.20
C ASP A 22 9.87 -19.69 31.07
N ARG A 23 9.80 -18.46 30.55
CA ARG A 23 9.20 -17.32 31.25
C ARG A 23 7.69 -17.36 31.28
N ILE A 24 7.04 -17.77 30.21
CA ILE A 24 5.55 -17.86 30.15
C ILE A 24 5.02 -19.18 30.71
N GLY A 25 5.84 -20.23 30.73
CA GLY A 25 5.44 -21.55 31.21
C GLY A 25 4.34 -22.22 30.39
N ALA A 26 3.61 -23.15 31.01
CA ALA A 26 2.54 -23.88 30.32
C ALA A 26 1.34 -22.98 30.00
N THR A 27 0.96 -22.91 28.73
CA THR A 27 -0.15 -22.09 28.26
C THR A 27 -1.47 -22.86 28.38
N THR A 28 -2.32 -22.45 29.32
CA THR A 28 -3.66 -23.01 29.57
C THR A 28 -4.69 -21.87 29.66
N GLN A 29 -5.98 -22.23 29.50
CA GLN A 29 -7.09 -21.26 29.60
C GLN A 29 -7.09 -20.51 30.93
N GLY A 30 -6.73 -21.22 32.04
CA GLY A 30 -6.71 -20.61 33.40
C GLY A 30 -5.57 -19.62 33.60
N ASN A 31 -4.45 -19.77 32.85
CA ASN A 31 -3.24 -18.96 33.02
C ASN A 31 -3.09 -17.84 31.98
N ILE A 32 -3.96 -17.78 31.00
CA ILE A 32 -3.80 -16.88 29.84
C ILE A 32 -3.70 -15.40 30.24
N LYS A 33 -4.49 -14.97 31.24
CA LYS A 33 -4.43 -13.59 31.73
C LYS A 33 -3.11 -13.27 32.41
N LYS A 34 -2.62 -14.21 33.25
CA LYS A 34 -1.33 -14.09 33.95
C LYS A 34 -0.17 -14.05 32.94
N ILE A 35 -0.25 -14.86 31.90
CA ILE A 35 0.72 -14.84 30.79
C ILE A 35 0.74 -13.45 30.12
N GLY A 36 -0.43 -12.86 29.82
CA GLY A 36 -0.53 -11.51 29.28
C GLY A 36 0.09 -10.44 30.17
N GLU A 37 -0.13 -10.53 31.47
CA GLU A 37 0.49 -9.63 32.46
C GLU A 37 2.03 -9.81 32.48
N THR A 38 2.51 -11.05 32.43
CA THR A 38 3.95 -11.36 32.37
C THR A 38 4.59 -10.83 31.10
N ILE A 39 3.99 -11.05 29.94
CA ILE A 39 4.50 -10.52 28.66
C ILE A 39 4.56 -8.99 28.70
N ALA A 40 3.52 -8.32 29.19
CA ALA A 40 3.47 -6.87 29.26
C ALA A 40 4.43 -6.27 30.32
N ALA A 41 4.75 -7.00 31.38
CA ALA A 41 5.66 -6.54 32.43
C ALA A 41 7.13 -6.53 32.02
N TYR A 42 7.52 -7.39 31.05
CA TYR A 42 8.91 -7.52 30.63
C TYR A 42 9.11 -7.03 29.19
N PRO A 43 9.82 -5.90 28.96
CA PRO A 43 9.99 -5.31 27.63
C PRO A 43 10.58 -6.28 26.58
N ASN A 44 11.55 -7.11 26.97
CA ASN A 44 12.14 -8.09 26.09
C ASN A 44 11.14 -9.16 25.63
N ALA A 45 10.34 -9.69 26.58
CA ALA A 45 9.30 -10.68 26.25
C ALA A 45 8.20 -10.08 25.37
N LYS A 46 7.84 -8.82 25.62
CA LYS A 46 6.88 -8.06 24.80
C LYS A 46 7.41 -7.88 23.36
N ASN A 47 8.64 -7.41 23.22
CA ASN A 47 9.24 -7.19 21.89
C ASN A 47 9.38 -8.50 21.11
N GLU A 48 9.80 -9.56 21.76
CA GLU A 48 9.90 -10.88 21.15
C GLU A 48 8.53 -11.41 20.73
N PHE A 49 7.51 -11.29 21.60
CA PHE A 49 6.14 -11.65 21.28
C PHE A 49 5.62 -10.93 20.05
N ILE A 50 5.82 -9.60 19.97
CA ILE A 50 5.39 -8.79 18.84
C ILE A 50 6.14 -9.16 17.56
N ASN A 51 7.44 -9.38 17.62
CA ASN A 51 8.27 -9.76 16.47
C ASN A 51 7.87 -11.13 15.90
N VAL A 52 7.69 -12.13 16.76
CA VAL A 52 7.26 -13.46 16.33
C VAL A 52 5.85 -13.40 15.75
N LEU A 53 4.96 -12.65 16.38
CA LEU A 53 3.60 -12.42 15.93
C LEU A 53 3.59 -11.76 14.55
N THR A 54 4.33 -10.69 14.34
CA THR A 54 4.43 -9.99 13.07
C THR A 54 4.96 -10.92 11.97
N ASN A 55 6.00 -11.70 12.26
CA ASN A 55 6.58 -12.64 11.31
C ASN A 55 5.64 -13.79 10.93
N GLN A 56 4.82 -14.28 11.87
CA GLN A 56 3.84 -15.32 11.57
C GLN A 56 2.64 -14.81 10.82
N VAL A 57 2.16 -13.62 11.16
CA VAL A 57 0.99 -13.02 10.52
C VAL A 57 1.32 -12.51 9.13
N SER A 58 2.51 -12.00 8.88
CA SER A 58 2.92 -11.53 7.54
C SER A 58 2.90 -12.62 6.47
N LYS A 59 2.93 -13.90 6.86
CA LYS A 59 2.86 -15.03 5.93
C LYS A 59 1.44 -15.43 5.52
N GLN A 60 0.39 -14.96 6.20
CA GLN A 60 -1.00 -15.39 5.99
C GLN A 60 -2.00 -14.24 5.80
N LEU A 61 -1.51 -13.04 5.48
CA LEU A 61 -2.36 -11.87 5.38
C LEU A 61 -3.24 -11.85 4.14
N PHE A 62 -4.43 -12.44 4.26
CA PHE A 62 -5.58 -12.08 3.44
C PHE A 62 -6.34 -10.97 4.16
N PHE A 63 -6.05 -9.72 3.79
CA PHE A 63 -6.75 -8.59 4.36
C PHE A 63 -8.15 -8.48 3.78
N ASN A 64 -9.14 -8.56 4.63
CA ASN A 64 -10.42 -7.92 4.34
C ASN A 64 -10.21 -6.42 4.51
N LYS A 65 -10.00 -5.71 3.41
CA LYS A 65 -9.89 -4.26 3.43
C LYS A 65 -11.20 -3.66 3.91
N VAL A 66 -11.14 -2.87 4.98
CA VAL A 66 -12.32 -2.17 5.51
C VAL A 66 -12.69 -1.01 4.59
N TRP A 67 -11.70 -0.42 3.92
CA TRP A 67 -11.90 0.69 3.00
C TRP A 67 -10.99 0.56 1.79
N GLU A 68 -11.54 0.79 0.59
CA GLU A 68 -10.77 0.81 -0.65
C GLU A 68 -10.81 2.22 -1.26
N ASN A 69 -9.69 2.65 -1.80
CA ASN A 69 -9.59 3.91 -2.50
C ASN A 69 -10.40 3.86 -3.82
N PRO A 70 -11.47 4.67 -3.96
CA PRO A 70 -12.28 4.70 -5.18
C PRO A 70 -11.51 5.21 -6.40
N TYR A 71 -10.43 5.96 -6.18
CA TYR A 71 -9.56 6.49 -7.25
C TYR A 71 -8.35 5.62 -7.55
N LYS A 72 -8.34 4.37 -7.10
CA LYS A 72 -7.23 3.43 -7.34
C LYS A 72 -6.85 3.28 -8.81
N MET A 73 -7.80 3.51 -9.73
CA MET A 73 -7.56 3.47 -11.18
C MET A 73 -6.51 4.50 -11.65
N PHE A 74 -6.31 5.60 -10.93
CA PHE A 74 -5.29 6.61 -11.24
C PHE A 74 -3.91 6.27 -10.70
N ASN A 75 -3.81 5.26 -9.84
CA ASN A 75 -2.54 4.79 -9.30
C ASN A 75 -1.92 3.77 -10.25
N ARG A 76 -0.76 4.08 -10.82
CA ARG A 76 0.00 3.17 -11.71
C ARG A 76 0.80 2.10 -10.96
N GLY A 77 0.75 2.08 -9.63
CA GLY A 77 1.49 1.14 -8.78
C GLY A 77 2.85 1.67 -8.33
N GLN A 78 3.64 0.79 -7.75
CA GLN A 78 4.98 1.11 -7.27
C GLN A 78 6.01 0.89 -8.37
N LEU A 79 7.02 1.74 -8.42
CA LEU A 79 8.20 1.56 -9.26
C LEU A 79 9.08 0.44 -8.68
N PRO A 80 9.19 -0.72 -9.34
CA PRO A 80 10.00 -1.80 -8.82
C PRO A 80 11.50 -1.50 -8.89
N TYR A 81 11.93 -0.72 -9.89
CA TYR A 81 13.33 -0.35 -10.12
C TYR A 81 13.43 1.04 -10.76
N GLY A 82 14.42 1.82 -10.32
CA GLY A 82 14.70 3.14 -10.88
C GLY A 82 13.94 4.28 -10.19
N LYS A 83 14.24 5.51 -10.60
CA LYS A 83 13.66 6.73 -10.02
C LYS A 83 12.60 7.40 -10.90
N SER A 84 12.43 6.94 -12.13
CA SER A 84 11.51 7.57 -13.08
C SER A 84 10.88 6.57 -14.03
N ILE A 85 9.64 6.83 -14.41
CA ILE A 85 8.92 6.14 -15.48
C ILE A 85 8.91 7.08 -16.70
N GLU A 86 9.28 6.55 -17.85
CA GLU A 86 9.18 7.23 -19.13
C GLU A 86 7.87 6.86 -19.82
N SER A 87 7.11 7.86 -20.25
CA SER A 87 5.89 7.67 -21.06
C SER A 87 6.09 8.36 -22.40
N ILE A 88 6.05 7.59 -23.48
CA ILE A 88 6.27 8.07 -24.84
C ILE A 88 4.91 8.24 -25.51
N PHE A 89 4.65 9.46 -25.98
CA PHE A 89 3.46 9.79 -26.76
C PHE A 89 3.88 10.12 -28.18
N VAL A 90 3.23 9.48 -29.13
CA VAL A 90 3.42 9.78 -30.56
C VAL A 90 2.16 10.47 -31.05
N ASP A 91 2.28 11.68 -31.58
CA ASP A 91 1.17 12.42 -32.12
C ASP A 91 0.55 11.69 -33.32
N ILE A 92 -0.76 11.81 -33.48
CA ILE A 92 -1.48 11.20 -34.60
C ILE A 92 -1.00 11.83 -35.90
N VAL A 93 -0.53 10.99 -36.82
CA VAL A 93 -0.13 11.44 -38.15
C VAL A 93 -1.38 11.79 -38.95
N LYS A 94 -1.51 13.05 -39.36
CA LYS A 94 -2.61 13.49 -40.22
C LYS A 94 -2.44 12.93 -41.63
N GLY A 95 -3.48 12.28 -42.16
CA GLY A 95 -3.52 11.86 -43.54
C GLY A 95 -3.46 13.06 -44.47
N LYS A 96 -2.62 13.00 -45.49
CA LYS A 96 -2.64 13.95 -46.63
C LYS A 96 -3.58 13.41 -47.70
N ASP A 97 -4.45 14.27 -48.20
CA ASP A 97 -5.29 13.93 -49.31
C ASP A 97 -4.40 13.77 -50.57
N ARG A 98 -4.45 12.58 -51.14
CA ARG A 98 -3.72 12.20 -52.36
C ARG A 98 -4.58 12.32 -53.61
N SER A 99 -5.55 13.25 -53.57
CA SER A 99 -6.35 13.57 -54.76
C SER A 99 -5.43 13.97 -55.89
N ARG A 100 -5.72 13.47 -57.11
CA ARG A 100 -4.94 13.66 -58.34
C ARG A 100 -4.46 15.12 -58.49
N GLN A 101 -3.28 15.40 -57.95
CA GLN A 101 -2.62 16.67 -58.22
C GLN A 101 -1.93 16.55 -59.57
N THR A 102 -2.46 17.29 -60.53
CA THR A 102 -2.00 17.33 -61.93
C THR A 102 -0.74 18.20 -62.12
N ASN A 103 -0.26 18.86 -61.03
CA ASN A 103 0.91 19.73 -61.07
C ASN A 103 2.17 18.98 -60.70
N ALA A 104 3.02 18.65 -61.67
CA ALA A 104 4.27 17.93 -61.51
C ALA A 104 5.26 18.56 -60.51
N THR A 105 5.22 19.87 -60.30
CA THR A 105 6.08 20.61 -59.36
C THR A 105 5.79 20.31 -57.90
N ASN A 106 4.53 20.07 -57.53
CA ASN A 106 4.14 19.76 -56.17
C ASN A 106 4.30 18.27 -55.84
N LEU A 107 4.22 17.41 -56.83
CA LEU A 107 4.36 15.96 -56.65
C LEU A 107 5.80 15.57 -56.25
N ALA A 108 6.82 16.21 -56.86
CA ALA A 108 8.21 15.94 -56.55
C ALA A 108 8.61 16.38 -55.14
N SER A 109 8.11 17.55 -54.68
CA SER A 109 8.39 18.04 -53.32
C SER A 109 7.67 17.19 -52.23
N ASP A 110 6.48 16.71 -52.51
CA ASP A 110 5.70 15.91 -51.54
C ASP A 110 6.21 14.45 -51.43
N LEU A 111 6.76 13.89 -52.53
CA LEU A 111 7.36 12.56 -52.50
C LEU A 111 8.69 12.51 -51.76
N LEU A 112 9.44 13.61 -51.76
CA LEU A 112 10.76 13.68 -51.10
C LEU A 112 10.71 14.24 -49.69
N THR A 113 9.58 14.80 -49.26
CA THR A 113 9.44 15.36 -47.90
C THR A 113 9.26 14.24 -46.87
N ARG A 114 10.28 14.03 -46.04
CA ARG A 114 10.24 13.09 -44.94
C ARG A 114 9.38 13.68 -43.82
N GLN A 115 8.27 13.01 -43.50
CA GLN A 115 7.45 13.38 -42.37
C GLN A 115 7.83 12.50 -41.17
N THR A 116 8.46 13.11 -40.19
CA THR A 116 8.75 12.45 -38.93
C THR A 116 7.58 12.66 -37.95
N PRO A 117 7.10 11.61 -37.30
CA PRO A 117 6.07 11.79 -36.26
C PRO A 117 6.64 12.63 -35.11
N ASN A 118 5.81 13.49 -34.54
CA ASN A 118 6.20 14.25 -33.37
C ASN A 118 6.08 13.34 -32.14
N VAL A 119 7.24 13.07 -31.51
CA VAL A 119 7.34 12.22 -30.31
C VAL A 119 7.54 13.13 -29.12
N LYS A 120 6.64 12.99 -28.13
CA LYS A 120 6.75 13.66 -26.83
C LYS A 120 7.06 12.63 -25.76
N VAL A 121 7.98 12.96 -24.88
CA VAL A 121 8.40 12.11 -23.78
C VAL A 121 8.10 12.82 -22.47
N GLU A 122 7.41 12.15 -21.57
CA GLU A 122 7.13 12.62 -20.21
C GLU A 122 7.81 11.68 -19.21
N TYR A 123 8.47 12.29 -18.23
CA TYR A 123 9.12 11.57 -17.15
C TYR A 123 8.34 11.78 -15.87
N TYR A 124 7.94 10.68 -15.23
CA TYR A 124 7.29 10.70 -13.92
C TYR A 124 8.28 10.21 -12.89
N THR A 125 8.49 11.00 -11.86
CA THR A 125 9.35 10.64 -10.72
C THR A 125 8.51 10.34 -9.49
N GLU A 126 8.99 9.43 -8.64
CA GLU A 126 8.38 9.16 -7.36
C GLU A 126 8.58 10.37 -6.42
N ASN A 127 7.47 10.96 -5.94
CA ASN A 127 7.46 12.09 -5.03
C ASN A 127 6.69 11.82 -3.73
N PHE A 128 6.27 10.56 -3.52
CA PHE A 128 5.48 10.19 -2.37
C PHE A 128 6.10 8.97 -1.67
N GLN A 129 6.74 9.21 -0.54
CA GLN A 129 7.20 8.17 0.38
C GLN A 129 6.71 8.51 1.77
N GLN A 130 5.89 7.63 2.35
CA GLN A 130 5.41 7.77 3.72
C GLN A 130 5.67 6.52 4.53
N GLN A 131 5.94 6.71 5.81
CA GLN A 131 6.07 5.64 6.80
C GLN A 131 4.87 5.73 7.75
N TYR A 132 4.27 4.58 8.01
CA TYR A 132 3.13 4.45 8.92
C TYR A 132 3.55 3.71 10.20
N PRO A 133 4.19 4.41 11.16
CA PRO A 133 4.59 3.79 12.39
C PRO A 133 3.37 3.44 13.23
N THR A 134 3.34 2.22 13.74
CA THR A 134 2.29 1.75 14.64
C THR A 134 2.92 1.34 15.96
N THR A 135 2.46 1.90 17.06
CA THR A 135 2.90 1.56 18.42
C THR A 135 1.77 0.87 19.16
N LEU A 136 2.13 -0.11 19.96
CA LEU A 136 1.19 -0.85 20.80
C LEU A 136 1.43 -0.50 22.27
N SER A 137 0.39 -0.05 22.97
CA SER A 137 0.46 0.21 24.41
C SER A 137 0.35 -1.08 25.21
N ASP A 138 0.94 -1.07 26.43
CA ASP A 138 0.87 -2.22 27.34
C ASP A 138 -0.55 -2.50 27.81
N GLU A 139 -1.36 -1.45 27.92
CA GLU A 139 -2.76 -1.55 28.34
C GLU A 139 -3.62 -2.23 27.27
N GLU A 140 -3.40 -1.89 26.00
CA GLU A 140 -4.10 -2.53 24.89
C GLU A 140 -3.72 -4.01 24.79
N LEU A 141 -2.42 -4.33 24.96
CA LEU A 141 -1.96 -5.70 24.97
C LEU A 141 -2.61 -6.51 26.12
N LYS A 142 -2.60 -5.97 27.35
CA LYS A 142 -3.30 -6.59 28.49
C LYS A 142 -4.80 -6.74 28.24
N GLY A 143 -5.41 -5.73 27.60
CA GLY A 143 -6.83 -5.76 27.21
C GLY A 143 -7.16 -6.91 26.26
N ALA A 144 -6.30 -7.18 25.28
CA ALA A 144 -6.48 -8.26 24.33
C ALA A 144 -6.46 -9.67 24.97
N PHE A 145 -5.72 -9.85 26.06
CA PHE A 145 -5.71 -11.12 26.81
C PHE A 145 -6.96 -11.38 27.65
N ARG A 146 -7.81 -10.37 27.86
CA ARG A 146 -9.05 -10.52 28.64
C ARG A 146 -10.15 -11.25 27.87
N ASN A 147 -10.20 -11.08 26.55
CA ASN A 147 -11.20 -11.69 25.67
C ASN A 147 -10.62 -12.94 25.02
N ALA A 148 -11.44 -13.97 24.81
CA ALA A 148 -10.98 -15.25 24.23
C ALA A 148 -10.30 -15.11 22.86
N ASN A 149 -10.76 -14.17 22.03
CA ASN A 149 -10.24 -13.93 20.67
C ASN A 149 -9.56 -12.56 20.54
N GLY A 150 -9.33 -11.87 21.64
CA GLY A 150 -8.86 -10.48 21.64
C GLY A 150 -7.51 -10.27 20.97
N LEU A 151 -6.58 -11.25 21.09
CA LEU A 151 -5.27 -11.17 20.45
C LEU A 151 -5.36 -11.20 18.91
N SER A 152 -6.19 -12.08 18.36
CA SER A 152 -6.37 -12.19 16.93
C SER A 152 -7.03 -10.94 16.33
N GLU A 153 -8.01 -10.38 17.05
CA GLU A 153 -8.67 -9.14 16.64
C GLU A 153 -7.73 -7.93 16.73
N MET A 154 -6.98 -7.80 17.82
CA MET A 154 -6.00 -6.73 17.99
C MET A 154 -4.92 -6.78 16.89
N THR A 155 -4.39 -7.97 16.64
CA THR A 155 -3.37 -8.16 15.59
C THR A 155 -3.90 -7.77 14.21
N ALA A 156 -5.11 -8.20 13.88
CA ALA A 156 -5.73 -7.85 12.60
C ALA A 156 -5.91 -6.32 12.46
N ARG A 157 -6.36 -5.63 13.52
CA ARG A 157 -6.55 -4.17 13.52
C ARG A 157 -5.22 -3.42 13.38
N ILE A 158 -4.18 -3.83 14.12
CA ILE A 158 -2.85 -3.20 14.07
C ILE A 158 -2.23 -3.32 12.68
N LEU A 159 -2.39 -4.46 12.03
CA LEU A 159 -1.84 -4.67 10.69
C LEU A 159 -2.69 -3.99 9.60
N GLN A 160 -3.98 -3.82 9.82
CA GLN A 160 -4.88 -3.17 8.89
C GLN A 160 -4.77 -1.64 8.93
N ALA A 161 -4.47 -1.04 10.09
CA ALA A 161 -4.42 0.40 10.27
C ALA A 161 -3.42 1.11 9.31
N PRO A 162 -2.15 0.67 9.17
CA PRO A 162 -1.21 1.29 8.24
C PRO A 162 -1.64 1.16 6.78
N LEU A 163 -2.24 0.03 6.39
CA LEU A 163 -2.72 -0.18 5.03
C LEU A 163 -3.89 0.74 4.67
N THR A 164 -4.85 0.87 5.60
CA THR A 164 -5.96 1.79 5.43
C THR A 164 -5.48 3.24 5.39
N GLY A 165 -4.49 3.59 6.24
CA GLY A 165 -3.84 4.89 6.23
C GLY A 165 -3.17 5.21 4.89
N ALA A 166 -2.42 4.27 4.33
CA ALA A 166 -1.76 4.42 3.04
C ALA A 166 -2.76 4.62 1.89
N GLU A 167 -3.84 3.86 1.86
CA GLU A 167 -4.90 4.03 0.86
C GLU A 167 -5.62 5.37 1.00
N PHE A 168 -5.85 5.83 2.23
CA PHE A 168 -6.49 7.12 2.48
C PHE A 168 -5.62 8.29 2.05
N ASP A 169 -4.33 8.25 2.31
CA ASP A 169 -3.39 9.29 1.87
C ASP A 169 -3.28 9.34 0.35
N GLN A 170 -3.24 8.18 -0.32
CA GLN A 170 -3.31 8.13 -1.79
C GLN A 170 -4.61 8.74 -2.32
N PHE A 171 -5.74 8.47 -1.67
CA PHE A 171 -7.01 9.10 -2.01
C PHE A 171 -6.96 10.62 -1.90
N LEU A 172 -6.42 11.14 -0.79
CA LEU A 172 -6.29 12.59 -0.58
C LEU A 172 -5.39 13.24 -1.63
N MET A 173 -4.27 12.63 -1.98
CA MET A 173 -3.39 13.13 -3.03
C MET A 173 -4.08 13.22 -4.38
N ILE A 174 -4.77 12.16 -4.79
CA ILE A 174 -5.50 12.13 -6.07
C ILE A 174 -6.63 13.17 -6.05
N LYS A 175 -7.34 13.29 -4.94
CA LYS A 175 -8.38 14.31 -4.76
C LYS A 175 -7.83 15.72 -4.91
N HIS A 176 -6.68 16.01 -4.30
CA HIS A 176 -6.03 17.32 -4.44
C HIS A 176 -5.55 17.58 -5.87
N ALA A 177 -4.99 16.57 -6.54
CA ALA A 177 -4.58 16.70 -7.94
C ALA A 177 -5.79 16.99 -8.85
N LEU A 178 -6.90 16.29 -8.67
CA LEU A 178 -8.14 16.51 -9.43
C LEU A 178 -8.75 17.90 -9.14
N ALA A 179 -8.72 18.37 -7.89
CA ALA A 179 -9.19 19.69 -7.53
C ALA A 179 -8.37 20.79 -8.22
N ASN A 180 -7.05 20.66 -8.28
CA ASN A 180 -6.17 21.58 -8.96
C ASN A 180 -6.38 21.61 -10.47
N LEU A 181 -6.67 20.45 -11.10
CA LEU A 181 -7.01 20.37 -12.51
C LEU A 181 -8.32 21.11 -12.83
N ASN A 182 -9.33 20.97 -11.99
CA ASN A 182 -10.59 21.68 -12.16
C ASN A 182 -10.44 23.21 -12.05
N CYS A 183 -9.60 23.70 -11.15
CA CYS A 183 -9.32 25.13 -11.03
C CYS A 183 -8.61 25.69 -12.28
N ALA A 184 -7.73 24.94 -12.91
CA ALA A 184 -7.04 25.33 -14.14
C ALA A 184 -8.00 25.38 -15.36
N ASN A 185 -8.97 24.48 -15.44
CA ASN A 185 -9.90 24.39 -16.56
C ASN A 185 -11.05 25.39 -16.52
N VAL A 186 -11.38 25.96 -15.36
CA VAL A 186 -12.42 27.01 -15.26
C VAL A 186 -12.02 28.31 -15.98
N GLN A 187 -10.75 28.54 -16.22
CA GLN A 187 -10.29 29.70 -16.99
C GLN A 187 -10.42 29.52 -18.53
N ILE A 188 -10.48 28.30 -19.03
CA ILE A 188 -10.61 28.03 -20.47
C ILE A 188 -12.04 28.29 -20.96
N ALA A 189 -13.04 28.22 -20.08
CA ALA A 189 -14.46 28.45 -20.44
C ALA A 189 -14.84 29.94 -20.52
N LYS A 190 -13.91 30.87 -20.32
CA LYS A 190 -14.13 32.33 -20.37
C LYS A 190 -13.41 33.04 -21.52
N ALA A 191 -12.81 32.31 -22.44
CA ALA A 191 -12.16 32.88 -23.63
C ALA A 191 -13.08 32.80 -24.88
#